data_1dfd19a410df57dd969657b1140bd303
#
_entry.id   1dfd19a410df57dd969657b1140bd303
#
_cell.length_a   1.000
_cell.length_b   1.000
_cell.length_c   1.000
_cell.angle_alpha   90.00
_cell.angle_beta   90.00
_cell.angle_gamma   90.00
#
_symmetry.space_group_name_H-M   'P 1'
#
loop_
_entity.id
_entity.type
_entity.pdbx_description
1 polymer ?
#
loop_
_entity_poly.entity_id
_entity_poly.type
_entity_poly.pdbx_seq_one_letter_code
_entity_poly.pdbx_strand_id
1 'polypeptide(L)'
;MQYYHKKAVGERIRSCRKNKKLTQCALAEKLDYASERQLQRIESGEISCSVDKLMEIAQVLEVSTDYLLLGEQKTDRFQKYFEGKTEKQTEY
;
A
#
# COMPACT_ATOMS: atom_id res chain seq x y z
N MET A 1 18.65 7.57 -3.17
CA MET A 1 17.67 7.78 -2.12
C MET A 1 16.25 7.77 -2.64
N GLN A 2 15.36 7.18 -1.90
CA GLN A 2 13.97 7.08 -2.33
C GLN A 2 13.15 8.20 -1.72
N TYR A 3 12.21 8.70 -2.48
CA TYR A 3 11.36 9.76 -2.00
C TYR A 3 9.92 9.33 -2.07
N TYR A 4 9.09 9.98 -1.31
CA TYR A 4 7.66 9.76 -1.38
C TYR A 4 7.16 10.52 -2.61
N HIS A 5 6.80 9.80 -3.64
CA HIS A 5 6.28 10.40 -4.86
C HIS A 5 4.76 10.36 -4.82
N LYS A 6 4.17 11.45 -4.46
CA LYS A 6 2.72 11.50 -4.26
C LYS A 6 1.92 10.92 -5.41
N LYS A 7 2.29 11.29 -6.61
CA LYS A 7 1.54 10.83 -7.74
C LYS A 7 1.67 9.34 -7.97
N ALA A 8 2.87 8.83 -7.86
CA ALA A 8 3.10 7.41 -8.07
C ALA A 8 2.44 6.58 -6.99
N VAL A 9 2.52 7.03 -5.75
CA VAL A 9 1.90 6.33 -4.65
C VAL A 9 0.38 6.33 -4.83
N GLY A 10 -0.17 7.48 -5.21
CA GLY A 10 -1.61 7.58 -5.42
C GLY A 10 -2.10 6.64 -6.52
N GLU A 11 -1.33 6.53 -7.59
CA GLU A 11 -1.70 5.65 -8.68
C GLU A 11 -1.66 4.19 -8.25
N ARG A 12 -0.68 3.83 -7.43
CA ARG A 12 -0.59 2.45 -6.96
C ARG A 12 -1.75 2.11 -6.05
N ILE A 13 -2.13 3.06 -5.19
CA ILE A 13 -3.28 2.86 -4.32
C ILE A 13 -4.52 2.66 -5.18
N ARG A 14 -4.68 3.50 -6.19
CA ARG A 14 -5.84 3.40 -7.06
C ARG A 14 -5.89 2.07 -7.78
N SER A 15 -4.76 1.62 -8.32
CA SER A 15 -4.71 0.35 -9.02
C SER A 15 -5.05 -0.81 -8.09
N CYS A 16 -4.50 -0.81 -6.90
CA CYS A 16 -4.76 -1.88 -5.96
C CYS A 16 -6.22 -1.85 -5.52
N ARG A 17 -6.78 -0.65 -5.36
CA ARG A 17 -8.18 -0.53 -5.00
C ARG A 17 -9.07 -1.13 -6.07
N LYS A 18 -8.76 -0.82 -7.32
CA LYS A 18 -9.55 -1.34 -8.42
C LYS A 18 -9.40 -2.85 -8.55
N ASN A 19 -8.22 -3.37 -8.26
CA ASN A 19 -8.01 -4.80 -8.29
C ASN A 19 -8.87 -5.49 -7.26
N LYS A 20 -9.15 -4.81 -6.16
CA LYS A 20 -10.02 -5.37 -5.15
C LYS A 20 -11.48 -5.07 -5.43
N LYS A 21 -11.74 -4.40 -6.55
CA LYS A 21 -13.09 -4.03 -6.95
C LYS A 21 -13.80 -3.16 -5.94
N LEU A 22 -13.04 -2.25 -5.35
CA LEU A 22 -13.61 -1.32 -4.39
C LEU A 22 -13.73 0.04 -5.04
N THR A 23 -14.82 0.74 -4.72
CA THR A 23 -14.94 2.12 -5.14
C THR A 23 -14.19 2.97 -4.13
N GLN A 24 -13.99 4.24 -4.45
CA GLN A 24 -13.35 5.13 -3.50
C GLN A 24 -14.17 5.25 -2.23
N CYS A 25 -15.48 5.29 -2.39
CA CYS A 25 -16.35 5.39 -1.24
C CYS A 25 -16.22 4.15 -0.36
N ALA A 26 -16.19 2.97 -0.97
CA ALA A 26 -16.07 1.73 -0.22
C ALA A 26 -14.75 1.64 0.52
N LEU A 27 -13.67 2.06 -0.12
CA LEU A 27 -12.38 2.02 0.55
C LEU A 27 -12.37 3.03 1.70
N ALA A 28 -12.90 4.22 1.46
CA ALA A 28 -12.91 5.25 2.50
C ALA A 28 -13.68 4.78 3.73
N GLU A 29 -14.75 4.02 3.51
CA GLU A 29 -15.51 3.51 4.62
C GLU A 29 -14.72 2.50 5.45
N LYS A 30 -13.81 1.81 4.81
CA LYS A 30 -13.01 0.84 5.54
C LYS A 30 -11.86 1.52 6.28
N LEU A 31 -11.60 2.76 5.94
CA LEU A 31 -10.57 3.53 6.62
C LEU A 31 -11.27 4.43 7.59
N ASP A 32 -11.25 4.06 8.83
CA ASP A 32 -12.02 4.73 9.86
C ASP A 32 -12.23 6.22 9.77
N TYR A 33 -11.24 6.96 9.50
CA TYR A 33 -11.38 8.40 9.54
C TYR A 33 -11.14 9.09 8.20
N ALA A 34 -11.10 8.32 7.16
CA ALA A 34 -10.84 8.93 5.87
C ALA A 34 -12.14 9.28 5.19
N SER A 35 -12.17 10.41 4.52
CA SER A 35 -13.33 10.75 3.71
C SER A 35 -13.01 10.36 2.28
N GLU A 36 -14.05 10.21 1.49
CA GLU A 36 -13.87 9.88 0.10
C GLU A 36 -13.09 11.00 -0.60
N ARG A 37 -13.36 12.23 -0.22
CA ARG A 37 -12.67 13.35 -0.82
C ARG A 37 -11.18 13.31 -0.52
N GLN A 38 -10.82 12.96 0.69
CA GLN A 38 -9.43 12.88 1.06
C GLN A 38 -8.76 11.76 0.27
N LEU A 39 -9.45 10.64 0.12
CA LEU A 39 -8.91 9.54 -0.64
C LEU A 39 -8.71 9.93 -2.10
N GLN A 40 -9.65 10.68 -2.67
CA GLN A 40 -9.51 11.15 -4.02
C GLN A 40 -8.25 11.99 -4.18
N ARG A 41 -7.98 12.84 -3.22
CA ARG A 41 -6.82 13.70 -3.29
C ARG A 41 -5.52 12.92 -3.15
N ILE A 42 -5.54 11.88 -2.34
CA ILE A 42 -4.37 11.03 -2.20
C ILE A 42 -4.13 10.27 -3.50
N GLU A 43 -5.19 9.72 -4.09
CA GLU A 43 -5.04 8.95 -5.32
C GLU A 43 -4.61 9.80 -6.50
N SER A 44 -5.02 11.05 -6.50
CA SER A 44 -4.65 11.93 -7.60
C SER A 44 -3.25 12.50 -7.44
N GLY A 45 -2.63 12.25 -6.28
CA GLY A 45 -1.30 12.78 -6.04
C GLY A 45 -1.29 14.20 -5.54
N GLU A 46 -2.44 14.72 -5.15
CA GLU A 46 -2.51 16.07 -4.66
C GLU A 46 -1.93 16.21 -3.27
N ILE A 47 -2.13 15.23 -2.43
CA ILE A 47 -1.60 15.26 -1.08
C ILE A 47 -0.93 13.95 -0.77
N SER A 48 -0.06 13.98 0.22
CA SER A 48 0.61 12.78 0.69
C SER A 48 -0.29 12.05 1.67
N CYS A 49 -0.04 10.78 1.81
CA CYS A 49 -0.77 9.96 2.74
C CYS A 49 0.06 9.84 4.02
N SER A 50 -0.56 10.00 5.17
CA SER A 50 0.17 9.85 6.42
C SER A 50 0.56 8.38 6.58
N VAL A 51 1.55 8.13 7.43
CA VAL A 51 2.02 6.77 7.64
C VAL A 51 0.91 5.89 8.18
N ASP A 52 0.16 6.39 9.16
CA ASP A 52 -0.92 5.61 9.73
C ASP A 52 -1.94 5.24 8.69
N LYS A 53 -2.34 6.20 7.88
CA LYS A 53 -3.33 5.94 6.87
C LYS A 53 -2.79 5.01 5.79
N LEU A 54 -1.52 5.17 5.45
CA LEU A 54 -0.91 4.32 4.47
C LEU A 54 -0.90 2.87 4.93
N MET A 55 -0.62 2.65 6.21
CA MET A 55 -0.62 1.31 6.75
C MET A 55 -2.02 0.71 6.71
N GLU A 56 -3.03 1.50 7.02
CA GLU A 56 -4.39 1.01 6.95
C GLU A 56 -4.79 0.67 5.52
N ILE A 57 -4.41 1.52 4.59
CA ILE A 57 -4.72 1.27 3.19
C ILE A 57 -4.06 -0.02 2.74
N ALA A 58 -2.80 -0.21 3.11
CA ALA A 58 -2.07 -1.40 2.71
C ALA A 58 -2.74 -2.65 3.26
N GLN A 59 -3.21 -2.59 4.50
CA GLN A 59 -3.88 -3.73 5.09
C GLN A 59 -5.19 -4.05 4.38
N VAL A 60 -5.97 -3.03 4.11
CA VAL A 60 -7.25 -3.25 3.44
C VAL A 60 -7.04 -3.80 2.04
N LEU A 61 -6.04 -3.27 1.35
CA LEU A 61 -5.78 -3.69 -0.02
C LEU A 61 -4.92 -4.94 -0.08
N GLU A 62 -4.44 -5.40 1.08
CA GLU A 62 -3.62 -6.60 1.16
C GLU A 62 -2.36 -6.52 0.33
N VAL A 63 -1.69 -5.39 0.41
CA VAL A 63 -0.41 -5.21 -0.23
C VAL A 63 0.54 -4.65 0.80
N SER A 64 1.83 -4.65 0.50
CA SER A 64 2.80 -4.14 1.43
C SER A 64 2.90 -2.63 1.28
N THR A 65 3.31 -1.96 2.35
CA THR A 65 3.54 -0.53 2.26
C THR A 65 4.72 -0.25 1.35
N ASP A 66 5.68 -1.17 1.27
CA ASP A 66 6.82 -1.01 0.38
C ASP A 66 6.34 -0.93 -1.06
N TYR A 67 5.40 -1.78 -1.42
CA TYR A 67 4.89 -1.75 -2.78
C TYR A 67 4.22 -0.41 -3.07
N LEU A 68 3.42 0.07 -2.14
CA LEU A 68 2.73 1.33 -2.35
C LEU A 68 3.70 2.49 -2.45
N LEU A 69 4.73 2.47 -1.63
CA LEU A 69 5.70 3.57 -1.61
C LEU A 69 6.70 3.52 -2.74
N LEU A 70 7.21 2.34 -3.02
CA LEU A 70 8.31 2.22 -3.95
C LEU A 70 7.96 1.56 -5.28
N GLY A 71 6.85 0.87 -5.31
CA GLY A 71 6.42 0.23 -6.55
C GLY A 71 7.15 -1.04 -6.86
N GLU A 72 8.12 -1.41 -6.05
CA GLU A 72 8.84 -2.62 -6.28
C GLU A 72 8.58 -3.61 -5.24
N GLN A 73 8.66 -4.85 -5.61
CA GLN A 73 8.48 -5.89 -4.66
C GLN A 73 9.84 -6.19 -4.10
N LYS A 74 10.27 -5.40 -3.16
CA LYS A 74 11.53 -5.64 -2.56
C LYS A 74 11.45 -6.92 -1.82
N THR A 75 10.27 -7.42 -1.65
CA THR A 75 10.06 -8.67 -0.98
C THR A 75 10.72 -9.81 -1.70
N ASP A 76 11.01 -9.69 -2.96
CA ASP A 76 11.65 -10.75 -3.68
C ASP A 76 12.98 -11.06 -3.06
N ARG A 77 13.82 -10.07 -2.86
CA ARG A 77 15.09 -10.27 -2.27
C ARG A 77 14.92 -10.71 -0.86
N PHE A 78 13.99 -10.14 -0.18
CA PHE A 78 13.74 -10.41 1.18
C PHE A 78 13.22 -11.82 1.32
N GLN A 79 12.36 -12.27 0.46
CA GLN A 79 11.85 -13.59 0.47
C GLN A 79 12.92 -14.61 0.23
N LYS A 80 13.80 -14.38 -0.67
CA LYS A 80 14.86 -15.27 -0.93
C LYS A 80 15.71 -15.43 0.30
N TYR A 81 15.98 -14.34 0.97
CA TYR A 81 16.77 -14.35 2.16
C TYR A 81 16.10 -15.18 3.24
N PHE A 82 14.84 -14.99 3.42
CA PHE A 82 14.10 -15.72 4.42
C PHE A 82 13.97 -17.18 4.08
N GLU A 83 13.72 -17.49 2.86
CA GLU A 83 13.58 -18.86 2.47
C GLU A 83 14.87 -19.61 2.75
N GLY A 84 15.96 -18.99 2.52
CA GLY A 84 17.21 -19.63 2.78
C GLY A 84 17.45 -19.87 4.23
N LYS A 85 16.89 -19.06 5.09
CA LYS A 85 17.08 -19.21 6.48
C LYS A 85 16.04 -19.97 7.16
N THR A 86 14.84 -19.76 6.84
CA THR A 86 13.77 -20.35 7.57
C THR A 86 13.24 -21.57 6.99
N GLU A 87 13.77 -21.97 5.92
CA GLU A 87 13.29 -23.10 5.37
C GLU A 87 13.19 -24.09 6.33
N LYS A 88 13.97 -24.04 7.20
CA LYS A 88 13.91 -24.95 8.13
C LYS A 88 13.28 -24.46 9.27
N GLN A 89 12.99 -23.45 9.50
CA GLN A 89 12.41 -23.00 10.59
C GLN A 89 11.27 -22.48 10.48
N THR A 90 10.98 -22.35 9.84
CA THR A 90 9.94 -21.79 9.77
C THR A 90 9.21 -22.18 10.42
N GLU A 91 9.61 -22.51 10.72
CA GLU A 91 9.18 -22.65 11.25
C GLU A 91 9.19 -22.06 12.05
N TYR A 92 9.55 -21.54 12.37
CA TYR A 92 9.41 -20.86 13.09
C TYR A 92 8.82 -20.36 13.03
#